data_c0e2bbcced7e0f73868cf4a8a8ab86bf
#
_entry.id   c0e2bbcced7e0f73868cf4a8a8ab86bf
#
_cell.length_a   1.000
_cell.length_b   1.000
_cell.length_c   1.000
_cell.angle_alpha   90.00
_cell.angle_beta   90.00
_cell.angle_gamma   90.00
#
_symmetry.space_group_name_H-M   'P 1'
#
loop_
_entity.id
_entity.type
_entity.pdbx_description
1 polymer ?
#
loop_
_entity_poly.entity_id
_entity_poly.type
_entity_poly.pdbx_seq_one_letter_code
_entity_poly.pdbx_strand_id
1 'polypeptide(L)'
;MKVLQICNDFAGSKVHVSLVRKLDEKGVEQVVYCPVRDQKLIGVNRFEGTHVEFIYSYIIKSWYKFLYHYKRRVLYKDMKARVDLSEFDLIHAATLFSDGGLAYKAYREYGIPYIVAVRNTDINTFSKTQPQTWNAGREILLHAKNIIFLSKALKKEFEQLYFTRSILECIRYKFVFQPNGIDDYWLSHLDTTIRSGRGVLYVGDFSRNKNVSRLIEAIRRVRFNPAFKDVYLTIFGGGEDHRNKTLNVINRNSDFVRNLGRIHDKSIIRSIMRHHALFAMPSIYETFGLVYIEALSQNLPIIYGKGQGVDQLFSEKESPVGIGVNAKSIEEIEQAIYTILNNQSIYSNKQVDFTLFDWNWIAEKYINGYKSIVQ
;
A
#
# COMPACT_ATOMS: atom_id res chain seq x y z
N MET A 1 17.59 -11.44 18.91
CA MET A 1 17.44 -10.11 18.28
C MET A 1 16.06 -9.59 18.63
N LYS A 2 16.04 -8.45 19.32
CA LYS A 2 14.82 -7.79 19.77
C LYS A 2 14.58 -6.52 18.95
N VAL A 3 13.43 -6.40 18.29
CA VAL A 3 13.10 -5.32 17.35
C VAL A 3 11.96 -4.47 17.91
N LEU A 4 12.15 -3.15 17.94
CA LEU A 4 11.05 -2.22 18.22
C LEU A 4 10.37 -1.83 16.90
N GLN A 5 9.13 -2.25 16.71
CA GLN A 5 8.26 -1.84 15.62
C GLN A 5 7.54 -0.55 15.99
N ILE A 6 7.90 0.58 15.40
CA ILE A 6 7.16 1.83 15.59
C ILE A 6 6.17 1.98 14.43
N CYS A 7 4.88 1.85 14.73
CA CYS A 7 3.85 1.84 13.69
C CYS A 7 2.57 2.56 14.14
N ASN A 8 2.42 3.81 13.77
CA ASN A 8 1.25 4.62 14.10
C ASN A 8 -0.03 4.20 13.36
N ASP A 9 0.10 3.40 12.30
CA ASP A 9 -1.01 2.88 11.48
C ASP A 9 -1.27 1.38 11.70
N PHE A 10 -0.69 0.79 12.74
CA PHE A 10 -0.87 -0.64 13.01
C PHE A 10 -2.34 -1.02 13.20
N ALA A 11 -3.09 -0.21 13.93
CA ALA A 11 -4.52 -0.41 14.14
C ALA A 11 -5.36 -0.19 12.86
N GLY A 12 -4.84 0.55 11.88
CA GLY A 12 -5.54 0.87 10.63
C GLY A 12 -5.23 -0.05 9.45
N SER A 13 -4.15 -0.84 9.52
CA SER A 13 -3.63 -1.56 8.35
C SER A 13 -3.27 -3.01 8.65
N LYS A 14 -3.93 -3.94 7.96
CA LYS A 14 -3.63 -5.39 8.06
C LYS A 14 -2.25 -5.77 7.51
N VAL A 15 -1.66 -4.94 6.65
CA VAL A 15 -0.31 -5.17 6.09
C VAL A 15 0.74 -5.24 7.19
N HIS A 16 0.68 -4.32 8.15
CA HIS A 16 1.62 -4.32 9.28
C HIS A 16 1.40 -5.55 10.19
N VAL A 17 0.14 -5.95 10.36
CA VAL A 17 -0.20 -7.16 11.14
C VAL A 17 0.40 -8.40 10.50
N SER A 18 0.28 -8.55 9.17
CA SER A 18 0.81 -9.70 8.44
C SER A 18 2.32 -9.80 8.57
N LEU A 19 3.04 -8.68 8.43
CA LEU A 19 4.50 -8.68 8.62
C LEU A 19 4.88 -9.05 10.06
N VAL A 20 4.30 -8.40 11.06
CA VAL A 20 4.61 -8.64 12.49
C VAL A 20 4.29 -10.08 12.87
N ARG A 21 3.19 -10.65 12.38
CA ARG A 21 2.81 -12.05 12.61
C ARG A 21 3.84 -13.02 12.01
N LYS A 22 4.28 -12.79 10.76
CA LYS A 22 5.26 -13.67 10.13
C LYS A 22 6.65 -13.56 10.77
N LEU A 23 7.02 -12.39 11.27
CA LEU A 23 8.24 -12.23 12.06
C LEU A 23 8.15 -12.96 13.41
N ASP A 24 6.98 -12.92 14.08
CA ASP A 24 6.70 -13.68 15.31
C ASP A 24 6.78 -15.20 15.07
N GLU A 25 6.12 -15.70 14.01
CA GLU A 25 6.18 -17.11 13.59
C GLU A 25 7.61 -17.59 13.30
N LYS A 26 8.51 -16.69 12.92
CA LYS A 26 9.94 -16.99 12.67
C LYS A 26 10.85 -16.71 13.88
N GLY A 27 10.27 -16.45 15.05
CA GLY A 27 11.00 -16.31 16.32
C GLY A 27 11.72 -14.98 16.50
N VAL A 28 11.29 -13.90 15.82
CA VAL A 28 11.82 -12.57 16.08
C VAL A 28 11.12 -11.94 17.27
N GLU A 29 11.88 -11.63 18.31
CA GLU A 29 11.34 -10.89 19.46
C GLU A 29 10.97 -9.47 19.06
N GLN A 30 9.72 -9.05 19.33
CA GLN A 30 9.21 -7.77 18.90
C GLN A 30 8.38 -7.07 19.97
N VAL A 31 8.51 -5.75 20.03
CA VAL A 31 7.55 -4.88 20.70
C VAL A 31 6.96 -3.93 19.67
N VAL A 32 5.64 -3.90 19.53
CA VAL A 32 4.93 -3.00 18.62
C VAL A 32 4.40 -1.81 19.40
N TYR A 33 5.02 -0.65 19.23
CA TYR A 33 4.52 0.61 19.78
C TYR A 33 3.57 1.27 18.76
N CYS A 34 2.28 1.33 19.13
CA CYS A 34 1.20 1.85 18.31
C CYS A 34 0.51 3.05 18.98
N PRO A 35 0.93 4.30 18.72
CA PRO A 35 0.22 5.47 19.18
C PRO A 35 -1.06 5.68 18.36
N VAL A 36 -2.21 5.78 19.05
CA VAL A 36 -3.52 5.90 18.41
C VAL A 36 -4.20 7.24 18.69
N ARG A 37 -5.12 7.62 17.81
CA ARG A 37 -5.89 8.88 17.87
C ARG A 37 -7.31 8.71 18.45
N ASP A 38 -7.78 7.48 18.56
CA ASP A 38 -9.09 7.13 19.09
C ASP A 38 -8.92 5.96 20.06
N GLN A 39 -9.57 6.04 21.20
CA GLN A 39 -9.54 4.98 22.20
C GLN A 39 -10.10 3.65 21.67
N LYS A 40 -11.05 3.70 20.74
CA LYS A 40 -11.60 2.52 20.06
C LYS A 40 -10.57 1.73 19.25
N LEU A 41 -9.42 2.33 18.92
CA LEU A 41 -8.33 1.68 18.20
C LEU A 41 -7.38 0.88 19.11
N ILE A 42 -7.54 0.98 20.43
CA ILE A 42 -6.73 0.19 21.37
C ILE A 42 -7.06 -1.29 21.20
N GLY A 43 -6.03 -2.08 20.95
CA GLY A 43 -6.15 -3.53 20.75
C GLY A 43 -6.63 -3.95 19.37
N VAL A 44 -7.02 -3.02 18.49
CA VAL A 44 -7.37 -3.37 17.10
C VAL A 44 -6.15 -3.95 16.38
N ASN A 45 -6.35 -5.06 15.69
CA ASN A 45 -5.30 -5.83 15.01
C ASN A 45 -4.30 -6.53 15.95
N ARG A 46 -4.48 -6.50 17.26
CA ARG A 46 -3.72 -7.32 18.19
C ARG A 46 -4.02 -8.81 17.93
N PHE A 47 -3.01 -9.64 18.06
CA PHE A 47 -3.13 -11.11 18.00
C PHE A 47 -2.31 -11.73 19.13
N GLU A 48 -2.58 -12.98 19.45
CA GLU A 48 -1.75 -13.78 20.37
C GLU A 48 -0.54 -14.29 19.59
N GLY A 49 0.66 -13.93 20.06
CA GLY A 49 1.93 -14.35 19.51
C GLY A 49 2.90 -14.72 20.63
N THR A 50 3.94 -15.49 20.32
CA THR A 50 4.91 -15.99 21.29
C THR A 50 6.04 -14.99 21.54
N HIS A 51 6.41 -14.22 20.50
CA HIS A 51 7.58 -13.35 20.49
C HIS A 51 7.20 -11.88 20.27
N VAL A 52 5.92 -11.51 20.40
CA VAL A 52 5.44 -10.15 20.16
C VAL A 52 4.65 -9.60 21.35
N GLU A 53 5.02 -8.38 21.75
CA GLU A 53 4.27 -7.56 22.70
C GLU A 53 3.66 -6.35 21.99
N PHE A 54 2.45 -5.96 22.38
CA PHE A 54 1.74 -4.81 21.79
C PHE A 54 1.48 -3.73 22.82
N ILE A 55 1.97 -2.53 22.56
CA ILE A 55 1.81 -1.34 23.38
C ILE A 55 1.01 -0.29 22.61
N TYR A 56 -0.27 -0.16 22.93
CA TYR A 56 -1.14 0.89 22.39
C TYR A 56 -1.13 2.11 23.31
N SER A 57 -1.01 3.29 22.74
CA SER A 57 -1.07 4.54 23.49
C SER A 57 -2.07 5.52 22.87
N TYR A 58 -3.15 5.84 23.61
CA TYR A 58 -4.12 6.86 23.19
C TYR A 58 -3.57 8.25 23.51
N ILE A 59 -2.75 8.79 22.60
CA ILE A 59 -2.01 10.03 22.83
C ILE A 59 -2.09 11.01 21.67
N ILE A 60 -2.47 10.55 20.46
CA ILE A 60 -2.51 11.41 19.28
C ILE A 60 -3.75 12.29 19.30
N LYS A 61 -3.56 13.61 19.36
CA LYS A 61 -4.65 14.59 19.24
C LYS A 61 -4.77 15.12 17.83
N SER A 62 -5.99 15.48 17.39
CA SER A 62 -6.27 15.93 16.01
C SER A 62 -5.45 17.13 15.57
N TRP A 63 -5.16 18.07 16.46
CA TRP A 63 -4.38 19.26 16.17
C TRP A 63 -2.86 19.01 16.04
N TYR A 64 -2.34 17.84 16.44
CA TYR A 64 -0.94 17.46 16.28
C TYR A 64 -0.49 17.42 14.81
N LYS A 65 -1.43 17.30 13.87
CA LYS A 65 -1.13 17.34 12.44
C LYS A 65 -0.43 18.64 11.98
N PHE A 66 -0.64 19.75 12.73
CA PHE A 66 -0.03 21.05 12.41
C PHE A 66 1.28 21.29 13.16
N LEU A 67 1.60 20.53 14.20
CA LEU A 67 2.73 20.72 15.10
C LEU A 67 3.65 19.49 15.13
N TYR A 68 4.29 19.19 14.00
CA TYR A 68 5.12 18.01 13.83
C TYR A 68 6.17 17.82 14.93
N HIS A 69 6.97 18.86 15.24
CA HIS A 69 8.05 18.77 16.23
C HIS A 69 7.51 18.54 17.65
N TYR A 70 6.39 19.17 17.99
CA TYR A 70 5.71 18.97 19.27
C TYR A 70 5.15 17.55 19.38
N LYS A 71 4.39 17.10 18.36
CA LYS A 71 3.89 15.72 18.26
C LYS A 71 5.02 14.71 18.49
N ARG A 72 6.12 14.85 17.77
CA ARG A 72 7.27 13.95 17.88
C ARG A 72 7.84 13.92 19.29
N ARG A 73 7.93 15.09 19.97
CA ARG A 73 8.42 15.18 21.37
C ARG A 73 7.50 14.44 22.34
N VAL A 74 6.20 14.65 22.21
CA VAL A 74 5.19 14.02 23.08
C VAL A 74 5.18 12.50 22.89
N LEU A 75 5.14 12.02 21.65
CA LEU A 75 5.13 10.59 21.33
C LEU A 75 6.43 9.90 21.80
N TYR A 76 7.57 10.56 21.63
CA TYR A 76 8.84 10.01 22.07
C TYR A 76 8.91 9.88 23.60
N LYS A 77 8.43 10.88 24.35
CA LYS A 77 8.36 10.82 25.81
C LYS A 77 7.43 9.68 26.28
N ASP A 78 6.28 9.50 25.64
CA ASP A 78 5.35 8.42 25.95
C ASP A 78 5.95 7.04 25.64
N MET A 79 6.61 6.91 24.49
CA MET A 79 7.29 5.67 24.11
C MET A 79 8.35 5.28 25.15
N LYS A 80 9.21 6.20 25.56
CA LYS A 80 10.24 5.97 26.61
C LYS A 80 9.66 5.61 27.99
N ALA A 81 8.46 6.10 28.30
CA ALA A 81 7.83 5.77 29.58
C ALA A 81 7.22 4.35 29.59
N ARG A 82 7.08 3.72 28.43
CA ARG A 82 6.42 2.40 28.27
C ARG A 82 7.36 1.31 27.81
N VAL A 83 8.50 1.69 27.24
CA VAL A 83 9.43 0.77 26.60
C VAL A 83 10.85 1.11 27.06
N ASP A 84 11.56 0.14 27.59
CA ASP A 84 13.00 0.29 27.84
C ASP A 84 13.74 0.17 26.50
N LEU A 85 14.19 1.32 26.00
CA LEU A 85 14.87 1.38 24.70
C LEU A 85 16.24 0.69 24.71
N SER A 86 16.87 0.50 25.87
CA SER A 86 18.18 -0.17 25.96
C SER A 86 18.16 -1.66 25.60
N GLU A 87 16.98 -2.28 25.57
CA GLU A 87 16.82 -3.70 25.28
C GLU A 87 16.77 -4.03 23.77
N PHE A 88 16.73 -3.02 22.89
CA PHE A 88 16.49 -3.25 21.46
C PHE A 88 17.76 -3.20 20.64
N ASP A 89 17.91 -4.19 19.76
CA ASP A 89 18.99 -4.27 18.78
C ASP A 89 18.71 -3.39 17.56
N LEU A 90 17.43 -3.19 17.20
CA LEU A 90 17.02 -2.51 16.00
C LEU A 90 15.64 -1.85 16.17
N ILE A 91 15.42 -0.73 15.47
CA ILE A 91 14.10 -0.12 15.33
C ILE A 91 13.63 -0.22 13.87
N HIS A 92 12.41 -0.71 13.65
CA HIS A 92 11.72 -0.64 12.36
C HIS A 92 10.61 0.41 12.40
N ALA A 93 10.81 1.51 11.70
CA ALA A 93 9.84 2.59 11.58
C ALA A 93 8.98 2.41 10.32
N ALA A 94 7.67 2.27 10.51
CA ALA A 94 6.71 1.97 9.43
C ALA A 94 6.46 3.14 8.47
N THR A 95 6.81 4.38 8.86
CA THR A 95 6.71 5.60 8.04
C THR A 95 7.93 6.49 8.22
N LEU A 96 8.25 7.33 7.22
CA LEU A 96 9.43 8.21 7.27
C LEU A 96 9.30 9.28 8.36
N PHE A 97 8.26 10.11 8.29
CA PHE A 97 8.18 11.28 9.18
C PHE A 97 7.66 10.95 10.58
N SER A 98 6.54 10.24 10.66
CA SER A 98 5.89 9.99 11.95
C SER A 98 6.69 9.03 12.82
N ASP A 99 6.95 7.83 12.31
CA ASP A 99 7.60 6.76 13.06
C ASP A 99 9.13 6.90 12.99
N GLY A 100 9.69 7.25 11.82
CA GLY A 100 11.11 7.52 11.63
C GLY A 100 11.62 8.68 12.48
N GLY A 101 10.75 9.68 12.76
CA GLY A 101 11.09 10.76 13.68
C GLY A 101 11.32 10.29 15.11
N LEU A 102 10.63 9.24 15.58
CA LEU A 102 10.85 8.62 16.89
C LEU A 102 12.10 7.73 16.85
N ALA A 103 12.27 6.94 15.80
CA ALA A 103 13.43 6.09 15.60
C ALA A 103 14.73 6.88 15.55
N TYR A 104 14.76 8.02 14.84
CA TYR A 104 15.92 8.91 14.81
C TYR A 104 16.24 9.48 16.19
N LYS A 105 15.25 9.83 17.01
CA LYS A 105 15.51 10.27 18.39
C LYS A 105 16.11 9.15 19.24
N ALA A 106 15.61 7.93 19.13
CA ALA A 106 16.17 6.77 19.84
C ALA A 106 17.61 6.48 19.38
N TYR A 107 17.89 6.56 18.08
CA TYR A 107 19.24 6.47 17.55
C TYR A 107 20.18 7.54 18.15
N ARG A 108 19.73 8.80 18.22
CA ARG A 108 20.55 9.91 18.78
C ARG A 108 20.83 9.77 20.27
N GLU A 109 19.95 9.15 21.03
CA GLU A 109 20.03 9.02 22.48
C GLU A 109 20.68 7.71 22.93
N TYR A 110 20.40 6.61 22.24
CA TYR A 110 20.82 5.25 22.62
C TYR A 110 21.73 4.56 21.60
N GLY A 111 21.95 5.15 20.43
CA GLY A 111 22.74 4.53 19.37
C GLY A 111 22.03 3.40 18.61
N ILE A 112 20.76 3.12 18.90
CA ILE A 112 20.03 1.98 18.32
C ILE A 112 19.87 2.20 16.80
N PRO A 113 20.39 1.31 15.93
CA PRO A 113 20.21 1.41 14.50
C PRO A 113 18.74 1.29 14.10
N TYR A 114 18.37 1.88 12.97
CA TYR A 114 17.00 1.81 12.51
C TYR A 114 16.87 1.75 10.99
N ILE A 115 15.76 1.18 10.55
CA ILE A 115 15.28 1.21 9.18
C ILE A 115 13.99 2.00 9.11
N VAL A 116 13.69 2.54 7.94
CA VAL A 116 12.49 3.37 7.74
C VAL A 116 11.83 3.06 6.40
N ALA A 117 10.51 2.94 6.40
CA ALA A 117 9.75 2.80 5.15
C ALA A 117 9.19 4.15 4.70
N VAL A 118 9.20 4.39 3.38
CA VAL A 118 8.55 5.54 2.76
C VAL A 118 7.15 5.16 2.31
N ARG A 119 6.17 5.97 2.68
CA ARG A 119 4.76 5.75 2.35
C ARG A 119 4.20 6.92 1.54
N ASN A 120 3.02 6.73 0.96
CA ASN A 120 2.34 7.77 0.19
C ASN A 120 2.09 9.06 1.00
N THR A 121 1.75 8.93 2.29
CA THR A 121 1.56 10.09 3.18
C THR A 121 2.84 10.89 3.39
N ASP A 122 4.00 10.23 3.38
CA ASP A 122 5.30 10.92 3.50
C ASP A 122 5.54 11.81 2.28
N ILE A 123 5.19 11.34 1.09
CA ILE A 123 5.36 12.10 -0.16
C ILE A 123 4.24 13.14 -0.32
N ASN A 124 2.98 12.73 -0.27
CA ASN A 124 1.86 13.58 -0.67
C ASN A 124 1.35 14.51 0.43
N THR A 125 1.66 14.23 1.69
CA THR A 125 1.29 15.10 2.81
C THR A 125 2.50 15.84 3.36
N PHE A 126 3.45 15.11 3.98
CA PHE A 126 4.57 15.78 4.64
C PHE A 126 5.47 16.54 3.67
N SER A 127 5.89 15.91 2.59
CA SER A 127 6.84 16.52 1.65
C SER A 127 6.24 17.69 0.86
N LYS A 128 4.97 17.60 0.46
CA LYS A 128 4.32 18.63 -0.37
C LYS A 128 3.67 19.75 0.43
N THR A 129 3.19 19.49 1.66
CA THR A 129 2.38 20.46 2.40
C THR A 129 3.01 20.94 3.72
N GLN A 130 4.13 20.32 4.16
CA GLN A 130 4.76 20.63 5.43
C GLN A 130 6.28 20.86 5.31
N PRO A 131 6.74 21.94 4.63
CA PRO A 131 8.17 22.19 4.39
C PRO A 131 8.98 22.31 5.67
N GLN A 132 8.38 22.71 6.80
CA GLN A 132 9.01 22.76 8.11
C GLN A 132 9.51 21.38 8.60
N THR A 133 9.06 20.27 7.98
CA THR A 133 9.51 18.92 8.34
C THR A 133 10.72 18.44 7.53
N TRP A 134 11.12 19.14 6.47
CA TRP A 134 12.13 18.67 5.51
C TRP A 134 13.50 18.43 6.14
N ASN A 135 13.97 19.33 7.02
CA ASN A 135 15.24 19.14 7.72
C ASN A 135 15.20 17.88 8.61
N ALA A 136 14.07 17.66 9.30
CA ALA A 136 13.89 16.42 10.07
C ALA A 136 13.88 15.19 9.16
N GLY A 137 13.24 15.26 8.00
CA GLY A 137 13.23 14.19 6.99
C GLY A 137 14.65 13.86 6.49
N ARG A 138 15.48 14.89 6.21
CA ARG A 138 16.89 14.70 5.82
C ARG A 138 17.68 13.98 6.90
N GLU A 139 17.58 14.43 8.14
CA GLU A 139 18.29 13.81 9.27
C GLU A 139 17.88 12.34 9.46
N ILE A 140 16.57 12.03 9.36
CA ILE A 140 16.08 10.67 9.45
C ILE A 140 16.68 9.80 8.34
N LEU A 141 16.70 10.27 7.10
CA LEU A 141 17.21 9.54 5.95
C LEU A 141 18.73 9.33 6.00
N LEU A 142 19.48 10.37 6.40
CA LEU A 142 20.94 10.30 6.48
C LEU A 142 21.42 9.27 7.52
N HIS A 143 20.68 9.07 8.60
CA HIS A 143 21.08 8.18 9.69
C HIS A 143 20.38 6.80 9.64
N ALA A 144 19.34 6.62 8.84
CA ALA A 144 18.74 5.30 8.63
C ALA A 144 19.76 4.34 8.00
N LYS A 145 19.71 3.07 8.41
CA LYS A 145 20.51 1.99 7.79
C LYS A 145 19.92 1.59 6.45
N ASN A 146 18.60 1.37 6.39
CA ASN A 146 17.89 1.07 5.16
C ASN A 146 16.67 1.98 4.99
N ILE A 147 16.36 2.32 3.75
CA ILE A 147 15.19 3.12 3.34
C ILE A 147 14.36 2.25 2.41
N ILE A 148 13.17 1.84 2.87
CA ILE A 148 12.36 0.83 2.22
C ILE A 148 11.29 1.50 1.35
N PHE A 149 11.21 1.07 0.10
CA PHE A 149 10.18 1.47 -0.86
C PHE A 149 9.29 0.29 -1.24
N LEU A 150 7.98 0.51 -1.24
CA LEU A 150 7.00 -0.51 -1.59
C LEU A 150 6.82 -0.69 -3.10
N SER A 151 7.14 0.34 -3.88
CA SER A 151 7.04 0.31 -5.35
C SER A 151 8.15 1.12 -6.01
N LYS A 152 8.48 0.76 -7.25
CA LYS A 152 9.43 1.52 -8.07
C LYS A 152 8.91 2.93 -8.37
N ALA A 153 7.60 3.06 -8.57
CA ALA A 153 6.93 4.33 -8.80
C ALA A 153 7.11 5.27 -7.59
N LEU A 154 6.87 4.77 -6.38
CA LEU A 154 7.05 5.53 -5.14
C LEU A 154 8.50 5.98 -4.95
N LYS A 155 9.47 5.10 -5.21
CA LYS A 155 10.90 5.44 -5.18
C LYS A 155 11.22 6.57 -6.16
N LYS A 156 10.75 6.48 -7.40
CA LYS A 156 10.98 7.50 -8.43
C LYS A 156 10.39 8.85 -8.04
N GLU A 157 9.18 8.88 -7.48
CA GLU A 157 8.55 10.11 -6.98
C GLU A 157 9.34 10.68 -5.80
N PHE A 158 9.82 9.84 -4.88
CA PHE A 158 10.66 10.24 -3.74
C PHE A 158 11.97 10.90 -4.17
N GLU A 159 12.66 10.35 -5.16
CA GLU A 159 13.92 10.90 -5.70
C GLU A 159 13.74 12.30 -6.31
N GLN A 160 12.52 12.65 -6.74
CA GLN A 160 12.20 13.96 -7.33
C GLN A 160 11.82 15.02 -6.30
N LEU A 161 11.65 14.66 -5.02
CA LEU A 161 11.28 15.61 -3.97
C LEU A 161 12.40 16.61 -3.72
N TYR A 162 12.04 17.85 -3.52
CA TYR A 162 13.01 18.94 -3.31
C TYR A 162 13.97 18.67 -2.14
N PHE A 163 13.44 18.20 -1.02
CA PHE A 163 14.27 18.01 0.19
C PHE A 163 15.21 16.79 0.10
N THR A 164 14.95 15.84 -0.80
CA THR A 164 15.79 14.65 -0.98
C THR A 164 16.92 14.87 -1.95
N ARG A 165 16.75 15.75 -2.94
CA ARG A 165 17.73 15.99 -4.03
C ARG A 165 19.14 16.29 -3.51
N SER A 166 19.26 17.11 -2.47
CA SER A 166 20.55 17.53 -1.91
C SER A 166 21.31 16.42 -1.17
N ILE A 167 20.63 15.35 -0.77
CA ILE A 167 21.21 14.23 -0.01
C ILE A 167 21.14 12.91 -0.78
N LEU A 168 20.60 12.91 -1.99
CA LEU A 168 20.25 11.69 -2.74
C LEU A 168 21.46 10.77 -2.93
N GLU A 169 22.61 11.29 -3.31
CA GLU A 169 23.84 10.52 -3.48
C GLU A 169 24.32 9.87 -2.16
N CYS A 170 24.07 10.53 -1.03
CA CYS A 170 24.43 10.04 0.29
C CYS A 170 23.49 8.92 0.80
N ILE A 171 22.30 8.76 0.21
CA ILE A 171 21.30 7.83 0.73
C ILE A 171 20.90 6.74 -0.27
N ARG A 172 21.20 6.87 -1.57
CA ARG A 172 20.74 5.98 -2.63
C ARG A 172 21.16 4.53 -2.41
N TYR A 173 22.35 4.28 -1.87
CA TYR A 173 22.84 2.95 -1.56
C TYR A 173 22.09 2.23 -0.43
N LYS A 174 21.28 2.97 0.35
CA LYS A 174 20.42 2.44 1.42
C LYS A 174 19.03 2.03 0.92
N PHE A 175 18.72 2.26 -0.35
CA PHE A 175 17.40 2.01 -0.91
C PHE A 175 17.15 0.51 -1.07
N VAL A 176 16.11 0.04 -0.43
CA VAL A 176 15.64 -1.33 -0.51
C VAL A 176 14.24 -1.35 -1.12
N PHE A 177 14.06 -2.13 -2.17
CA PHE A 177 12.74 -2.40 -2.72
C PHE A 177 12.14 -3.62 -2.02
N GLN A 178 11.06 -3.42 -1.32
CA GLN A 178 10.34 -4.49 -0.63
C GLN A 178 8.83 -4.26 -0.74
N PRO A 179 8.13 -4.95 -1.65
CA PRO A 179 6.69 -4.85 -1.78
C PRO A 179 5.98 -5.44 -0.55
N ASN A 180 4.71 -5.10 -0.39
CA ASN A 180 3.86 -5.77 0.58
C ASN A 180 3.38 -7.12 0.03
N GLY A 181 3.15 -8.08 0.91
CA GLY A 181 2.56 -9.37 0.57
C GLY A 181 1.04 -9.29 0.43
N ILE A 182 0.48 -10.27 -0.27
CA ILE A 182 -0.95 -10.56 -0.31
C ILE A 182 -1.28 -11.68 0.68
N ASP A 183 -2.55 -11.91 0.93
CA ASP A 183 -3.00 -12.97 1.81
C ASP A 183 -2.71 -14.36 1.20
N ASP A 184 -2.30 -15.30 2.05
CA ASP A 184 -1.92 -16.67 1.67
C ASP A 184 -3.03 -17.38 0.88
N TYR A 185 -4.30 -16.98 1.08
CA TYR A 185 -5.43 -17.47 0.31
C TYR A 185 -5.26 -17.26 -1.20
N TRP A 186 -4.77 -16.10 -1.63
CA TRP A 186 -4.57 -15.80 -3.05
C TRP A 186 -3.42 -16.60 -3.65
N LEU A 187 -2.34 -16.78 -2.88
CA LEU A 187 -1.16 -17.55 -3.30
C LEU A 187 -1.47 -19.04 -3.43
N SER A 188 -2.31 -19.58 -2.53
CA SER A 188 -2.74 -20.99 -2.58
C SER A 188 -3.79 -21.27 -3.66
N HIS A 189 -4.36 -20.24 -4.29
CA HIS A 189 -5.41 -20.35 -5.30
C HIS A 189 -5.07 -19.61 -6.60
N LEU A 190 -3.81 -19.64 -7.01
CA LEU A 190 -3.38 -19.06 -8.28
C LEU A 190 -4.16 -19.66 -9.46
N ASP A 191 -4.50 -18.82 -10.42
CA ASP A 191 -5.23 -19.22 -11.63
C ASP A 191 -4.52 -18.64 -12.86
N THR A 192 -4.33 -19.47 -13.87
CA THR A 192 -3.69 -19.09 -15.14
C THR A 192 -4.67 -19.09 -16.32
N THR A 193 -5.95 -19.34 -16.04
CA THR A 193 -7.00 -19.36 -17.07
C THR A 193 -7.15 -17.98 -17.70
N ILE A 194 -7.02 -17.89 -19.01
CA ILE A 194 -7.25 -16.65 -19.76
C ILE A 194 -8.68 -16.20 -19.54
N ARG A 195 -8.85 -14.95 -19.19
CA ARG A 195 -10.16 -14.36 -18.96
C ARG A 195 -10.78 -13.94 -20.28
N SER A 196 -12.10 -14.10 -20.36
CA SER A 196 -12.89 -13.70 -21.52
C SER A 196 -14.18 -13.04 -21.07
N GLY A 197 -14.84 -12.34 -21.98
CA GLY A 197 -16.11 -11.67 -21.70
C GLY A 197 -16.03 -10.15 -21.73
N ARG A 198 -17.01 -9.50 -21.11
CA ARG A 198 -17.23 -8.04 -21.16
C ARG A 198 -17.28 -7.38 -19.78
N GLY A 199 -17.11 -8.15 -18.72
CA GLY A 199 -17.15 -7.64 -17.34
C GLY A 199 -15.88 -6.90 -16.96
N VAL A 200 -16.02 -5.66 -16.50
CA VAL A 200 -14.98 -4.88 -15.84
C VAL A 200 -15.21 -4.95 -14.33
N LEU A 201 -14.18 -5.22 -13.56
CA LEU A 201 -14.27 -5.32 -12.11
C LEU A 201 -13.53 -4.14 -11.45
N TYR A 202 -14.14 -3.58 -10.42
CA TYR A 202 -13.53 -2.61 -9.51
C TYR A 202 -13.69 -3.08 -8.07
N VAL A 203 -12.61 -2.97 -7.28
CA VAL A 203 -12.59 -3.28 -5.85
C VAL A 203 -11.89 -2.18 -5.07
N GLY A 204 -12.57 -1.56 -4.11
CA GLY A 204 -11.97 -0.54 -3.27
C GLY A 204 -12.94 0.43 -2.63
N ASP A 205 -12.42 1.44 -1.93
CA ASP A 205 -13.25 2.53 -1.45
C ASP A 205 -13.71 3.46 -2.60
N PHE A 206 -14.75 4.26 -2.35
CA PHE A 206 -15.31 5.18 -3.34
C PHE A 206 -14.77 6.60 -3.20
N SER A 207 -13.57 6.75 -2.65
CA SER A 207 -12.92 8.03 -2.53
C SER A 207 -12.60 8.65 -3.90
N ARG A 208 -12.46 9.98 -3.92
CA ARG A 208 -12.04 10.71 -5.12
C ARG A 208 -10.71 10.19 -5.68
N ASN A 209 -9.83 9.74 -4.79
CA ASN A 209 -8.52 9.19 -5.14
C ASN A 209 -8.62 7.90 -5.96
N LYS A 210 -9.57 7.04 -5.65
CA LYS A 210 -9.80 5.76 -6.34
C LYS A 210 -10.51 5.88 -7.68
N ASN A 211 -11.02 7.05 -8.00
CA ASN A 211 -11.39 7.50 -9.34
C ASN A 211 -12.55 6.75 -10.01
N VAL A 212 -13.45 6.17 -9.24
CA VAL A 212 -14.60 5.37 -9.72
C VAL A 212 -15.45 6.13 -10.74
N SER A 213 -15.68 7.43 -10.50
CA SER A 213 -16.54 8.22 -11.39
C SER A 213 -15.98 8.36 -12.82
N ARG A 214 -14.64 8.50 -12.98
CA ARG A 214 -14.04 8.52 -14.32
C ARG A 214 -14.05 7.13 -14.98
N LEU A 215 -13.90 6.08 -14.19
CA LEU A 215 -14.02 4.70 -14.71
C LEU A 215 -15.43 4.44 -15.24
N ILE A 216 -16.47 4.85 -14.51
CA ILE A 216 -17.86 4.74 -14.98
C ILE A 216 -18.07 5.52 -16.28
N GLU A 217 -17.55 6.75 -16.35
CA GLU A 217 -17.66 7.57 -17.58
C GLU A 217 -16.93 6.93 -18.77
N ALA A 218 -15.74 6.38 -18.55
CA ALA A 218 -15.01 5.69 -19.61
C ALA A 218 -15.78 4.46 -20.12
N ILE A 219 -16.35 3.65 -19.23
CA ILE A 219 -17.18 2.49 -19.62
C ILE A 219 -18.44 2.95 -20.36
N ARG A 220 -19.08 4.05 -19.93
CA ARG A 220 -20.22 4.62 -20.64
C ARG A 220 -19.85 4.96 -22.08
N ARG A 221 -18.68 5.55 -22.33
CA ARG A 221 -18.18 5.83 -23.69
C ARG A 221 -17.87 4.56 -24.46
N VAL A 222 -17.24 3.56 -23.85
CA VAL A 222 -17.00 2.24 -24.46
C VAL A 222 -18.30 1.65 -25.00
N ARG A 223 -19.40 1.76 -24.28
CA ARG A 223 -20.72 1.24 -24.64
C ARG A 223 -21.40 1.97 -25.80
N PHE A 224 -20.92 3.15 -26.22
CA PHE A 224 -21.41 3.80 -27.44
C PHE A 224 -21.03 3.04 -28.71
N ASN A 225 -19.96 2.24 -28.66
CA ASN A 225 -19.68 1.30 -29.75
C ASN A 225 -20.61 0.09 -29.65
N PRO A 226 -21.42 -0.20 -30.68
CA PRO A 226 -22.36 -1.34 -30.68
C PRO A 226 -21.71 -2.68 -30.36
N ALA A 227 -20.44 -2.90 -30.76
CA ALA A 227 -19.69 -4.13 -30.49
C ALA A 227 -19.34 -4.30 -29.00
N PHE A 228 -19.48 -3.26 -28.17
CA PHE A 228 -19.19 -3.25 -26.74
C PHE A 228 -20.38 -2.79 -25.88
N LYS A 229 -21.58 -2.79 -26.46
CA LYS A 229 -22.80 -2.37 -25.77
C LYS A 229 -23.09 -3.21 -24.52
N ASP A 230 -22.62 -4.44 -24.47
CA ASP A 230 -22.78 -5.40 -23.39
C ASP A 230 -21.72 -5.30 -22.31
N VAL A 231 -20.73 -4.38 -22.41
CA VAL A 231 -19.76 -4.13 -21.35
C VAL A 231 -20.48 -3.63 -20.09
N TYR A 232 -20.13 -4.22 -18.95
CA TYR A 232 -20.68 -3.86 -17.65
C TYR A 232 -19.58 -3.70 -16.61
N LEU A 233 -19.87 -2.95 -15.55
CA LEU A 233 -18.99 -2.73 -14.41
C LEU A 233 -19.59 -3.36 -13.15
N THR A 234 -18.83 -4.24 -12.52
CA THR A 234 -19.14 -4.69 -11.17
C THR A 234 -18.23 -3.96 -10.20
N ILE A 235 -18.81 -3.38 -9.17
CA ILE A 235 -18.06 -2.71 -8.11
C ILE A 235 -18.42 -3.28 -6.75
N PHE A 236 -17.43 -3.45 -5.90
CA PHE A 236 -17.63 -3.73 -4.48
C PHE A 236 -16.58 -3.07 -3.60
N GLY A 237 -16.96 -2.84 -2.35
CA GLY A 237 -16.17 -2.07 -1.40
C GLY A 237 -17.00 -0.94 -0.81
N GLY A 238 -16.47 0.26 -0.84
CA GLY A 238 -17.13 1.43 -0.29
C GLY A 238 -16.54 1.90 1.03
N GLY A 239 -16.81 3.12 1.42
CA GLY A 239 -16.35 3.77 2.64
C GLY A 239 -17.28 4.93 2.97
N GLU A 240 -17.10 5.53 4.14
CA GLU A 240 -17.91 6.66 4.59
C GLU A 240 -17.62 7.94 3.80
N ASP A 241 -16.60 7.92 2.95
CA ASP A 241 -16.12 9.16 2.39
C ASP A 241 -16.88 9.60 1.14
N HIS A 242 -17.35 10.79 1.23
CA HIS A 242 -17.84 11.74 0.23
C HIS A 242 -18.88 11.20 -0.76
N ARG A 243 -19.36 10.07 -0.42
CA ARG A 243 -20.64 10.22 0.22
C ARG A 243 -21.63 10.34 -0.86
N ASN A 244 -22.40 10.53 -1.13
CA ASN A 244 -23.52 10.78 -2.01
C ASN A 244 -23.11 11.05 -3.47
N LYS A 245 -21.94 11.71 -3.75
CA LYS A 245 -21.57 12.03 -5.15
C LYS A 245 -21.19 10.80 -5.95
N THR A 246 -20.27 9.98 -5.45
CA THR A 246 -19.86 8.75 -6.17
C THR A 246 -21.02 7.74 -6.18
N LEU A 247 -21.73 7.57 -5.07
CA LEU A 247 -22.92 6.71 -5.02
C LEU A 247 -24.01 7.19 -5.97
N ASN A 248 -24.23 8.49 -6.09
CA ASN A 248 -25.19 9.04 -7.06
C ASN A 248 -24.77 8.76 -8.51
N VAL A 249 -23.47 8.83 -8.82
CA VAL A 249 -22.98 8.44 -10.15
C VAL A 249 -23.20 6.96 -10.40
N ILE A 250 -22.91 6.09 -9.44
CA ILE A 250 -23.16 4.66 -9.51
C ILE A 250 -24.64 4.38 -9.79
N ASN A 251 -25.53 4.96 -8.98
CA ASN A 251 -26.98 4.72 -9.09
C ASN A 251 -27.58 5.23 -10.40
N ARG A 252 -27.07 6.35 -10.95
CA ARG A 252 -27.51 6.89 -12.24
C ARG A 252 -27.10 6.02 -13.44
N ASN A 253 -26.17 5.10 -13.26
CA ASN A 253 -25.66 4.20 -14.30
C ASN A 253 -25.96 2.73 -13.97
N SER A 254 -27.02 2.46 -13.21
CA SER A 254 -27.41 1.13 -12.76
C SER A 254 -27.81 0.17 -13.89
N ASP A 255 -27.98 0.67 -15.10
CA ASP A 255 -28.21 -0.14 -16.32
C ASP A 255 -26.97 -0.97 -16.72
N PHE A 256 -25.75 -0.51 -16.37
CA PHE A 256 -24.51 -1.25 -16.62
C PHE A 256 -23.57 -1.32 -15.41
N VAL A 257 -23.86 -0.64 -14.30
CA VAL A 257 -23.06 -0.68 -13.06
C VAL A 257 -23.78 -1.50 -12.00
N ARG A 258 -23.15 -2.58 -11.55
CA ARG A 258 -23.63 -3.46 -10.47
C ARG A 258 -22.84 -3.18 -9.21
N ASN A 259 -23.48 -2.60 -8.20
CA ASN A 259 -22.86 -2.35 -6.89
C ASN A 259 -23.23 -3.49 -5.93
N LEU A 260 -22.23 -4.25 -5.50
CA LEU A 260 -22.41 -5.40 -4.61
C LEU A 260 -22.18 -5.06 -3.12
N GLY A 261 -21.93 -3.75 -2.80
CA GLY A 261 -21.63 -3.35 -1.44
C GLY A 261 -20.28 -3.86 -0.95
N ARG A 262 -20.14 -4.14 0.35
CA ARG A 262 -18.92 -4.68 0.94
C ARG A 262 -18.94 -6.20 0.96
N ILE A 263 -17.89 -6.81 0.43
CA ILE A 263 -17.69 -8.26 0.45
C ILE A 263 -16.37 -8.52 1.18
N HIS A 264 -16.41 -9.45 2.14
CA HIS A 264 -15.23 -9.84 2.95
C HIS A 264 -14.80 -11.28 2.70
N ASP A 265 -15.68 -12.11 2.20
CA ASP A 265 -15.37 -13.51 1.88
C ASP A 265 -14.53 -13.59 0.60
N LYS A 266 -13.30 -14.08 0.76
CA LYS A 266 -12.33 -14.19 -0.34
C LYS A 266 -12.75 -15.20 -1.39
N SER A 267 -13.50 -16.23 -1.03
CA SER A 267 -14.00 -17.22 -1.99
C SER A 267 -15.03 -16.60 -2.93
N ILE A 268 -15.91 -15.76 -2.40
CA ILE A 268 -16.87 -14.97 -3.18
C ILE A 268 -16.14 -13.96 -4.07
N ILE A 269 -15.16 -13.22 -3.51
CA ILE A 269 -14.36 -12.26 -4.28
C ILE A 269 -13.62 -12.96 -5.42
N ARG A 270 -13.01 -14.11 -5.17
CA ARG A 270 -12.34 -14.94 -6.17
C ARG A 270 -13.31 -15.38 -7.26
N SER A 271 -14.49 -15.87 -6.88
CA SER A 271 -15.51 -16.25 -7.84
C SER A 271 -15.91 -15.08 -8.74
N ILE A 272 -16.12 -13.89 -8.15
CA ILE A 272 -16.43 -12.68 -8.92
C ILE A 272 -15.27 -12.35 -9.88
N MET A 273 -14.01 -12.35 -9.42
CA MET A 273 -12.84 -12.08 -10.27
C MET A 273 -12.80 -13.02 -11.48
N ARG A 274 -13.09 -14.30 -11.30
CA ARG A 274 -13.05 -15.31 -12.36
C ARG A 274 -14.12 -15.13 -13.44
N HIS A 275 -15.20 -14.39 -13.16
CA HIS A 275 -16.29 -14.11 -14.11
C HIS A 275 -16.13 -12.74 -14.79
N HIS A 276 -15.00 -12.06 -14.62
CA HIS A 276 -14.73 -10.77 -15.26
C HIS A 276 -13.56 -10.87 -16.25
N ALA A 277 -13.52 -9.95 -17.21
CA ALA A 277 -12.51 -9.90 -18.25
C ALA A 277 -11.27 -9.10 -17.85
N LEU A 278 -11.45 -8.08 -17.00
CA LEU A 278 -10.37 -7.24 -16.52
C LEU A 278 -10.72 -6.58 -15.18
N PHE A 279 -9.70 -6.19 -14.45
CA PHE A 279 -9.79 -5.38 -13.25
C PHE A 279 -9.35 -3.95 -13.55
N ALA A 280 -10.10 -2.94 -13.13
CA ALA A 280 -9.76 -1.54 -13.36
C ALA A 280 -9.90 -0.70 -12.09
N MET A 281 -8.79 -0.14 -11.62
CA MET A 281 -8.75 0.86 -10.55
C MET A 281 -7.74 1.96 -10.90
N PRO A 282 -8.05 2.88 -11.81
CA PRO A 282 -7.15 3.94 -12.24
C PRO A 282 -6.99 5.02 -11.16
N SER A 283 -6.38 4.65 -10.03
CA SER A 283 -6.18 5.53 -8.87
C SER A 283 -5.29 6.72 -9.22
N ILE A 284 -5.60 7.90 -8.66
CA ILE A 284 -4.78 9.11 -8.83
C ILE A 284 -3.47 8.98 -8.04
N TYR A 285 -3.55 8.43 -6.83
CA TYR A 285 -2.40 8.11 -5.97
C TYR A 285 -2.55 6.69 -5.43
N GLU A 286 -1.52 5.88 -5.60
CA GLU A 286 -1.47 4.53 -5.07
C GLU A 286 -0.06 4.19 -4.59
N THR A 287 0.07 3.74 -3.35
CA THR A 287 1.38 3.35 -2.79
C THR A 287 1.87 2.05 -3.40
N PHE A 288 0.99 1.04 -3.45
CA PHE A 288 1.27 -0.27 -4.01
C PHE A 288 0.04 -0.85 -4.71
N GLY A 289 -1.10 -0.97 -3.99
CA GLY A 289 -2.34 -1.51 -4.52
C GLY A 289 -2.37 -3.04 -4.51
N LEU A 290 -2.47 -3.64 -3.33
CA LEU A 290 -2.52 -5.11 -3.16
C LEU A 290 -3.58 -5.78 -4.00
N VAL A 291 -4.72 -5.11 -4.20
CA VAL A 291 -5.83 -5.62 -5.00
C VAL A 291 -5.46 -5.89 -6.47
N TYR A 292 -4.45 -5.20 -7.01
CA TYR A 292 -3.94 -5.53 -8.34
C TYR A 292 -3.23 -6.89 -8.34
N ILE A 293 -2.46 -7.18 -7.28
CA ILE A 293 -1.77 -8.46 -7.16
C ILE A 293 -2.78 -9.58 -6.92
N GLU A 294 -3.83 -9.32 -6.13
CA GLU A 294 -4.95 -10.24 -5.93
C GLU A 294 -5.69 -10.52 -7.25
N ALA A 295 -5.95 -9.50 -8.07
CA ALA A 295 -6.54 -9.65 -9.40
C ALA A 295 -5.61 -10.45 -10.34
N LEU A 296 -4.32 -10.14 -10.36
CA LEU A 296 -3.32 -10.87 -11.15
C LEU A 296 -3.19 -12.32 -10.69
N SER A 297 -3.33 -12.63 -9.40
CA SER A 297 -3.33 -14.01 -8.90
C SER A 297 -4.45 -14.86 -9.52
N GLN A 298 -5.52 -14.21 -9.99
CA GLN A 298 -6.64 -14.83 -10.71
C GLN A 298 -6.55 -14.65 -12.23
N ASN A 299 -5.37 -14.31 -12.75
CA ASN A 299 -5.10 -14.02 -14.16
C ASN A 299 -6.04 -12.97 -14.77
N LEU A 300 -6.43 -11.97 -13.99
CA LEU A 300 -7.29 -10.87 -14.42
C LEU A 300 -6.42 -9.69 -14.84
N PRO A 301 -6.39 -9.29 -16.12
CA PRO A 301 -5.63 -8.13 -16.57
C PRO A 301 -6.02 -6.87 -15.82
N ILE A 302 -5.04 -5.99 -15.54
CA ILE A 302 -5.25 -4.81 -14.71
C ILE A 302 -5.16 -3.49 -15.50
N ILE A 303 -6.02 -2.52 -15.16
CA ILE A 303 -5.86 -1.10 -15.53
C ILE A 303 -5.52 -0.32 -14.26
N TYR A 304 -4.38 0.37 -14.26
CA TYR A 304 -3.84 1.08 -13.10
C TYR A 304 -3.39 2.50 -13.45
N GLY A 305 -3.21 3.35 -12.46
CA GLY A 305 -2.66 4.70 -12.65
C GLY A 305 -1.18 4.67 -13.03
N LYS A 306 -0.81 5.25 -14.17
CA LYS A 306 0.59 5.37 -14.62
C LYS A 306 1.41 6.19 -13.62
N GLY A 307 2.60 5.72 -13.30
CA GLY A 307 3.46 6.33 -12.28
C GLY A 307 3.02 6.04 -10.84
N GLN A 308 2.09 5.09 -10.62
CA GLN A 308 1.55 4.76 -9.30
C GLN A 308 1.59 3.26 -9.02
N GLY A 309 1.71 2.90 -7.74
CA GLY A 309 1.56 1.54 -7.26
C GLY A 309 2.41 0.51 -8.00
N VAL A 310 1.76 -0.35 -8.76
CA VAL A 310 2.36 -1.47 -9.50
C VAL A 310 3.06 -1.06 -10.80
N ASP A 311 3.02 0.23 -11.16
CA ASP A 311 3.69 0.68 -12.38
C ASP A 311 5.18 0.34 -12.38
N GLN A 312 5.70 -0.14 -13.51
CA GLN A 312 7.08 -0.61 -13.70
C GLN A 312 7.48 -1.82 -12.83
N LEU A 313 6.52 -2.49 -12.18
CA LEU A 313 6.81 -3.67 -11.38
C LEU A 313 7.03 -4.91 -12.25
N PHE A 314 6.25 -5.03 -13.33
CA PHE A 314 6.26 -6.18 -14.23
C PHE A 314 6.96 -5.85 -15.55
N SER A 315 7.55 -6.87 -16.18
CA SER A 315 8.10 -6.74 -17.53
C SER A 315 6.96 -6.72 -18.56
N GLU A 316 7.04 -5.81 -19.53
CA GLU A 316 6.02 -5.68 -20.60
C GLU A 316 6.37 -6.50 -21.86
N LYS A 317 7.51 -7.20 -21.87
CA LYS A 317 8.11 -7.68 -23.14
C LYS A 317 7.49 -8.93 -23.76
N GLU A 318 6.87 -9.82 -22.99
CA GLU A 318 6.37 -11.10 -23.56
C GLU A 318 4.90 -11.35 -23.28
N SER A 319 4.41 -11.02 -22.09
CA SER A 319 2.99 -11.15 -21.71
C SER A 319 2.61 -10.00 -20.80
N PRO A 320 1.99 -8.93 -21.31
CA PRO A 320 1.58 -7.82 -20.48
C PRO A 320 0.57 -8.26 -19.43
N VAL A 321 0.70 -7.73 -18.22
CA VAL A 321 -0.28 -7.98 -17.14
C VAL A 321 -1.42 -6.97 -17.13
N GLY A 322 -1.29 -5.89 -17.90
CA GLY A 322 -2.30 -4.82 -17.95
C GLY A 322 -1.78 -3.54 -18.58
N ILE A 323 -2.50 -2.44 -18.38
CA ILE A 323 -2.21 -1.13 -18.99
C ILE A 323 -2.19 -0.03 -17.91
N GLY A 324 -1.10 0.73 -17.87
CA GLY A 324 -1.00 1.96 -17.08
C GLY A 324 -1.61 3.15 -17.83
N VAL A 325 -2.52 3.89 -17.19
CA VAL A 325 -3.23 5.03 -17.78
C VAL A 325 -3.01 6.31 -16.98
N ASN A 326 -3.08 7.46 -17.63
CA ASN A 326 -3.25 8.72 -16.93
C ASN A 326 -4.62 8.73 -16.23
N ALA A 327 -4.62 8.62 -14.91
CA ALA A 327 -5.84 8.53 -14.11
C ALA A 327 -6.80 9.74 -14.30
N LYS A 328 -6.34 10.85 -14.85
CA LYS A 328 -7.15 12.03 -15.12
C LYS A 328 -7.76 12.04 -16.53
N SER A 329 -7.29 11.18 -17.44
CA SER A 329 -7.80 11.07 -18.81
C SER A 329 -8.84 9.95 -18.92
N ILE A 330 -10.08 10.32 -19.20
CA ILE A 330 -11.16 9.38 -19.49
C ILE A 330 -10.85 8.63 -20.78
N GLU A 331 -10.27 9.29 -21.75
CA GLU A 331 -9.89 8.77 -23.07
C GLU A 331 -8.86 7.63 -22.95
N GLU A 332 -7.82 7.81 -22.11
CA GLU A 332 -6.84 6.76 -21.89
C GLU A 332 -7.44 5.54 -21.17
N ILE A 333 -8.35 5.78 -20.19
CA ILE A 333 -9.05 4.69 -19.50
C ILE A 333 -9.95 3.93 -20.48
N GLU A 334 -10.70 4.64 -21.30
CA GLU A 334 -11.55 4.10 -22.37
C GLU A 334 -10.72 3.24 -23.34
N GLN A 335 -9.63 3.80 -23.86
CA GLN A 335 -8.77 3.11 -24.82
C GLN A 335 -8.13 1.85 -24.21
N ALA A 336 -7.73 1.89 -22.94
CA ALA A 336 -7.19 0.73 -22.23
C ALA A 336 -8.23 -0.38 -22.09
N ILE A 337 -9.50 -0.06 -21.81
CA ILE A 337 -10.59 -1.01 -21.77
C ILE A 337 -10.78 -1.66 -23.15
N TYR A 338 -10.86 -0.87 -24.22
CA TYR A 338 -10.96 -1.40 -25.58
C TYR A 338 -9.80 -2.32 -25.94
N THR A 339 -8.57 -1.90 -25.63
CA THR A 339 -7.37 -2.66 -25.95
C THR A 339 -7.37 -4.01 -25.27
N ILE A 340 -7.68 -4.07 -23.97
CA ILE A 340 -7.73 -5.35 -23.24
C ILE A 340 -8.87 -6.22 -23.75
N LEU A 341 -10.08 -5.68 -23.92
CA LEU A 341 -11.24 -6.47 -24.34
C LEU A 341 -11.12 -7.04 -25.76
N ASN A 342 -10.37 -6.37 -26.64
CA ASN A 342 -10.07 -6.86 -28.00
C ASN A 342 -8.94 -7.90 -28.04
N ASN A 343 -8.06 -7.89 -27.03
CA ASN A 343 -6.83 -8.68 -27.06
C ASN A 343 -6.65 -9.52 -25.78
N GLN A 344 -7.72 -10.06 -25.22
CA GLN A 344 -7.71 -10.73 -23.90
C GLN A 344 -6.67 -11.85 -23.82
N SER A 345 -6.40 -12.56 -24.90
CA SER A 345 -5.49 -13.70 -24.96
C SER A 345 -4.01 -13.36 -24.79
N ILE A 346 -3.60 -12.09 -25.03
CA ILE A 346 -2.19 -11.70 -24.86
C ILE A 346 -1.84 -11.36 -23.41
N TYR A 347 -2.86 -11.06 -22.57
CA TYR A 347 -2.64 -10.71 -21.16
C TYR A 347 -2.56 -11.98 -20.32
N SER A 348 -1.50 -12.07 -19.52
CA SER A 348 -1.28 -13.25 -18.67
C SER A 348 -0.43 -12.89 -17.45
N ASN A 349 -0.69 -13.60 -16.36
CA ASN A 349 0.12 -13.54 -15.14
C ASN A 349 1.32 -14.49 -15.14
N LYS A 350 1.62 -15.19 -16.24
CA LYS A 350 2.71 -16.20 -16.33
C LYS A 350 4.09 -15.67 -15.93
N GLN A 351 4.33 -14.38 -16.14
CA GLN A 351 5.61 -13.73 -15.79
C GLN A 351 5.62 -13.09 -14.40
N VAL A 352 4.51 -13.19 -13.66
CA VAL A 352 4.43 -12.64 -12.30
C VAL A 352 5.06 -13.63 -11.33
N ASP A 353 6.18 -13.23 -10.74
CA ASP A 353 6.76 -13.97 -9.62
C ASP A 353 5.97 -13.66 -8.34
N PHE A 354 5.00 -14.50 -8.02
CA PHE A 354 4.15 -14.33 -6.84
C PHE A 354 4.89 -14.60 -5.52
N THR A 355 6.11 -15.18 -5.54
CA THR A 355 6.91 -15.35 -4.32
C THR A 355 7.32 -14.02 -3.71
N LEU A 356 7.46 -12.98 -4.54
CA LEU A 356 7.73 -11.61 -4.10
C LEU A 356 6.64 -11.03 -3.17
N PHE A 357 5.43 -11.61 -3.23
CA PHE A 357 4.25 -11.18 -2.48
C PHE A 357 3.85 -12.18 -1.38
N ASP A 358 4.68 -13.19 -1.13
CA ASP A 358 4.52 -14.13 -0.02
C ASP A 358 5.09 -13.51 1.27
N TRP A 359 4.25 -13.42 2.29
CA TRP A 359 4.65 -12.89 3.58
C TRP A 359 5.75 -13.71 4.27
N ASN A 360 5.87 -15.00 4.00
CA ASN A 360 6.96 -15.82 4.52
C ASN A 360 8.30 -15.39 3.91
N TRP A 361 8.34 -15.24 2.59
CA TRP A 361 9.52 -14.75 1.87
C TRP A 361 9.89 -13.32 2.28
N ILE A 362 8.87 -12.44 2.39
CA ILE A 362 9.05 -11.06 2.82
C ILE A 362 9.65 -10.99 4.24
N ALA A 363 9.11 -11.77 5.17
CA ALA A 363 9.64 -11.82 6.55
C ALA A 363 11.10 -12.29 6.57
N GLU A 364 11.48 -13.29 5.77
CA GLU A 364 12.87 -13.73 5.65
C GLU A 364 13.79 -12.62 5.13
N LYS A 365 13.35 -11.85 4.13
CA LYS A 365 14.11 -10.69 3.64
C LYS A 365 14.31 -9.65 4.73
N TYR A 366 13.27 -9.36 5.53
CA TYR A 366 13.40 -8.45 6.66
C TYR A 366 14.37 -8.99 7.72
N ILE A 367 14.26 -10.28 8.10
CA ILE A 367 15.16 -10.91 9.08
C ILE A 367 16.62 -10.84 8.62
N ASN A 368 16.89 -11.17 7.36
CA ASN A 368 18.24 -11.09 6.80
C ASN A 368 18.76 -9.65 6.79
N GLY A 369 17.90 -8.68 6.43
CA GLY A 369 18.23 -7.27 6.51
C GLY A 369 18.48 -6.77 7.94
N TYR A 370 17.71 -7.24 8.92
CA TYR A 370 17.93 -6.91 10.33
C TYR A 370 19.27 -7.47 10.84
N LYS A 371 19.56 -8.75 10.56
CA LYS A 371 20.82 -9.38 10.94
C LYS A 371 22.04 -8.66 10.38
N SER A 372 21.99 -8.24 9.13
CA SER A 372 23.10 -7.48 8.49
C SER A 372 23.34 -6.08 9.06
N ILE A 373 22.39 -5.55 9.84
CA ILE A 373 22.50 -4.22 10.46
C ILE A 373 23.03 -4.35 11.90
N VAL A 374 22.67 -5.43 12.59
CA VAL A 374 23.00 -5.66 14.03
C VAL A 374 24.38 -6.30 14.19
N GLN A 375 24.84 -7.04 13.18
CA GLN A 375 26.22 -7.56 13.10
C GLN A 375 27.23 -6.43 12.85
#